data_a37ce270381caabb59e35981e133866f
#
_entry.id   a37ce270381caabb59e35981e133866f
#
_cell.length_a   1.000
_cell.length_b   1.000
_cell.length_c   1.000
_cell.angle_alpha   90.00
_cell.angle_beta   90.00
_cell.angle_gamma   90.00
#
_symmetry.space_group_name_H-M   'P 1'
#
loop_
_entity.id
_entity.type
_entity.pdbx_description
1 polymer ?
#
loop_
_entity_poly.entity_id
_entity_poly.type
_entity_poly.pdbx_seq_one_letter_code
_entity_poly.pdbx_strand_id
1 'polypeptide(L)'
;MGWWSSVKNFVKGAARAVAKTVTGIVHWVIGAVGSIFLFWMTKKLGINVVILHEGGKALATVAEAEASVQKATALIKQKFDVKVKHYGNPFVQVIKEQAPASALGTECSASGYWDIEYKEAGSFFAKYTAGWNGIPITVTHPITVFVVKTIKNNGADWRGCSVGMLTDYVLITPTGLNDDTTLTHEIAHCCHLLHRDTKSNLMYHGFDRGTSVTGWQKWWFRTSRHVNFW
;
A
#
# COMPACT_ATOMS: atom_id res chain seq x y z
N MET A 1 11.59 -23.12 13.86
CA MET A 1 11.03 -21.97 14.63
C MET A 1 10.08 -22.52 15.69
N GLY A 2 10.22 -22.09 16.96
CA GLY A 2 9.44 -22.66 18.06
C GLY A 2 8.02 -22.10 18.11
N TRP A 3 7.08 -22.87 18.63
CA TRP A 3 5.67 -22.49 18.87
C TRP A 3 5.51 -21.11 19.52
N TRP A 4 6.38 -20.76 20.47
CA TRP A 4 6.41 -19.44 21.12
C TRP A 4 6.67 -18.26 20.19
N SER A 5 7.50 -18.42 19.14
CA SER A 5 7.73 -17.34 18.16
C SER A 5 6.49 -17.11 17.30
N SER A 6 5.77 -18.16 16.95
CA SER A 6 4.50 -18.07 16.18
C SER A 6 3.40 -17.39 16.99
N VAL A 7 3.24 -17.75 18.27
CA VAL A 7 2.27 -17.10 19.17
C VAL A 7 2.60 -15.61 19.34
N LYS A 8 3.88 -15.28 19.55
CA LYS A 8 4.33 -13.90 19.73
C LYS A 8 4.07 -13.04 18.48
N ASN A 9 4.31 -13.59 17.29
CA ASN A 9 4.03 -12.91 16.03
C ASN A 9 2.54 -12.73 15.79
N PHE A 10 1.73 -13.74 16.10
CA PHE A 10 0.26 -13.66 16.05
C PHE A 10 -0.28 -12.56 16.97
N VAL A 11 0.13 -12.52 18.23
CA VAL A 11 -0.32 -11.50 19.20
C VAL A 11 0.08 -10.09 18.73
N LYS A 12 1.31 -9.92 18.24
CA LYS A 12 1.76 -8.64 17.68
C LYS A 12 0.95 -8.24 16.44
N GLY A 13 0.63 -9.20 15.57
CA GLY A 13 -0.21 -8.96 14.39
C GLY A 13 -1.62 -8.53 14.78
N ALA A 14 -2.25 -9.24 15.71
CA ALA A 14 -3.58 -8.92 16.22
C ALA A 14 -3.63 -7.52 16.87
N ALA A 15 -2.64 -7.19 17.72
CA ALA A 15 -2.54 -5.86 18.32
C ALA A 15 -2.39 -4.75 17.28
N ARG A 16 -1.58 -4.98 16.24
CA ARG A 16 -1.44 -4.04 15.11
C ARG A 16 -2.74 -3.84 14.36
N ALA A 17 -3.48 -4.92 14.07
CA ALA A 17 -4.76 -4.83 13.37
C ALA A 17 -5.79 -4.03 14.16
N VAL A 18 -5.91 -4.26 15.46
CA VAL A 18 -6.80 -3.49 16.35
C VAL A 18 -6.41 -2.00 16.35
N ALA A 19 -5.13 -1.69 16.53
CA ALA A 19 -4.65 -0.32 16.50
C ALA A 19 -4.95 0.36 15.16
N LYS A 20 -4.70 -0.32 14.02
CA LYS A 20 -5.01 0.19 12.67
C LYS A 20 -6.51 0.45 12.48
N THR A 21 -7.37 -0.43 12.98
CA THR A 21 -8.82 -0.28 12.87
C THR A 21 -9.30 0.95 13.64
N VAL A 22 -8.88 1.10 14.90
CA VAL A 22 -9.27 2.23 15.75
C VAL A 22 -8.77 3.55 15.16
N THR A 23 -7.50 3.63 14.79
CA THR A 23 -6.93 4.84 14.17
C THR A 23 -7.57 5.12 12.81
N GLY A 24 -7.89 4.08 12.03
CA GLY A 24 -8.59 4.21 10.75
C GLY A 24 -9.97 4.85 10.89
N ILE A 25 -10.76 4.42 11.87
CA ILE A 25 -12.09 4.99 12.15
C ILE A 25 -11.97 6.46 12.57
N VAL A 26 -11.06 6.78 13.50
CA VAL A 26 -10.85 8.16 13.96
C VAL A 26 -10.43 9.06 12.80
N HIS A 27 -9.48 8.64 11.97
CA HIS A 27 -9.05 9.41 10.81
C HIS A 27 -10.13 9.53 9.74
N TRP A 28 -10.94 8.50 9.54
CA TRP A 28 -12.06 8.57 8.60
C TRP A 28 -13.08 9.64 9.07
N VAL A 29 -13.42 9.66 10.35
CA VAL A 29 -14.34 10.68 10.92
C VAL A 29 -13.74 12.09 10.75
N ILE A 30 -12.47 12.28 11.12
CA ILE A 30 -11.78 13.57 10.95
C ILE A 30 -11.67 13.94 9.46
N GLY A 31 -11.37 12.98 8.59
CA GLY A 31 -11.29 13.17 7.15
C GLY A 31 -12.63 13.51 6.51
N ALA A 32 -13.72 12.87 6.94
CA ALA A 32 -15.08 13.16 6.47
C ALA A 32 -15.54 14.54 6.92
N VAL A 33 -15.42 14.85 8.21
CA VAL A 33 -15.76 16.18 8.76
C VAL A 33 -14.87 17.26 8.15
N GLY A 34 -13.55 17.03 8.09
CA GLY A 34 -12.61 17.96 7.45
C GLY A 34 -12.88 18.16 5.96
N SER A 35 -13.41 17.14 5.26
CA SER A 35 -13.78 17.28 3.84
C SER A 35 -14.97 18.20 3.61
N ILE A 36 -15.85 18.34 4.58
CA ILE A 36 -16.98 19.28 4.52
C ILE A 36 -16.49 20.71 4.74
N PHE A 37 -15.63 20.93 5.75
CA PHE A 37 -15.16 22.27 6.12
C PHE A 37 -13.93 22.75 5.34
N LEU A 38 -13.07 21.81 4.87
CA LEU A 38 -11.78 22.12 4.23
C LEU A 38 -11.77 21.68 2.75
N PHE A 39 -12.92 21.75 2.10
CA PHE A 39 -13.09 21.34 0.69
C PHE A 39 -12.08 22.01 -0.27
N TRP A 40 -11.63 23.22 0.07
CA TRP A 40 -10.70 24.03 -0.72
C TRP A 40 -9.21 23.67 -0.51
N MET A 41 -8.88 22.91 0.53
CA MET A 41 -7.49 22.60 0.81
C MET A 41 -6.97 21.42 -0.01
N THR A 42 -5.74 21.55 -0.51
CA THR A 42 -5.06 20.45 -1.22
C THR A 42 -4.70 19.33 -0.25
N LYS A 43 -5.29 18.18 -0.45
CA LYS A 43 -4.96 16.97 0.31
C LYS A 43 -3.68 16.33 -0.21
N LYS A 44 -2.99 15.62 0.66
CA LYS A 44 -1.68 15.01 0.42
C LYS A 44 -1.70 13.54 0.79
N LEU A 45 -0.92 12.74 0.07
CA LEU A 45 -0.69 11.32 0.31
C LEU A 45 0.82 11.09 0.38
N GLY A 46 1.29 10.50 1.48
CA GLY A 46 2.69 10.10 1.63
C GLY A 46 2.99 8.76 0.97
N ILE A 47 4.08 8.65 0.21
CA ILE A 47 4.56 7.39 -0.37
C ILE A 47 6.04 7.24 -0.10
N ASN A 48 6.46 6.02 0.27
CA ASN A 48 7.84 5.56 0.23
C ASN A 48 7.91 4.18 -0.42
N VAL A 49 9.09 3.80 -0.90
CA VAL A 49 9.30 2.53 -1.59
C VAL A 49 10.44 1.76 -0.93
N VAL A 50 10.23 0.46 -0.74
CA VAL A 50 11.21 -0.48 -0.21
C VAL A 50 11.41 -1.59 -1.24
N ILE A 51 12.62 -1.64 -1.82
CA ILE A 51 13.00 -2.68 -2.78
C ILE A 51 13.66 -3.82 -2.02
N LEU A 52 13.08 -5.00 -2.10
CA LEU A 52 13.66 -6.21 -1.55
C LEU A 52 14.78 -6.74 -2.45
N HIS A 53 15.61 -7.62 -1.91
CA HIS A 53 16.62 -8.32 -2.69
C HIS A 53 16.57 -9.82 -2.44
N GLU A 54 17.08 -10.58 -3.39
CA GLU A 54 17.28 -12.03 -3.32
C GLU A 54 18.71 -12.36 -3.71
N GLY A 55 19.41 -13.12 -2.88
CA GLY A 55 20.79 -13.51 -3.14
C GLY A 55 21.75 -12.32 -3.35
N GLY A 56 21.53 -11.21 -2.67
CA GLY A 56 22.32 -9.98 -2.80
C GLY A 56 21.98 -9.10 -4.01
N LYS A 57 21.03 -9.52 -4.87
CA LYS A 57 20.58 -8.74 -6.03
C LYS A 57 19.24 -8.07 -5.74
N ALA A 58 19.15 -6.76 -5.91
CA ALA A 58 17.90 -6.02 -5.80
C ALA A 58 16.88 -6.49 -6.86
N LEU A 59 15.61 -6.57 -6.48
CA LEU A 59 14.52 -7.02 -7.36
C LEU A 59 14.14 -5.99 -8.43
N ALA A 60 14.47 -4.73 -8.21
CA ALA A 60 14.31 -3.65 -9.17
C ALA A 60 15.38 -2.58 -8.92
N THR A 61 15.59 -1.70 -9.87
CA THR A 61 16.43 -0.52 -9.70
C THR A 61 15.66 0.61 -9.02
N VAL A 62 16.38 1.53 -8.39
CA VAL A 62 15.80 2.76 -7.83
C VAL A 62 15.09 3.57 -8.93
N ALA A 63 15.70 3.67 -10.12
CA ALA A 63 15.13 4.41 -11.25
C ALA A 63 13.78 3.84 -11.73
N GLU A 64 13.63 2.51 -11.80
CA GLU A 64 12.35 1.87 -12.15
C GLU A 64 11.26 2.19 -11.11
N ALA A 65 11.60 2.11 -9.83
CA ALA A 65 10.67 2.43 -8.75
C ALA A 65 10.28 3.92 -8.77
N GLU A 66 11.23 4.83 -8.96
CA GLU A 66 10.96 6.27 -9.07
C GLU A 66 10.06 6.60 -10.27
N ALA A 67 10.33 5.99 -11.43
CA ALA A 67 9.49 6.17 -12.63
C ALA A 67 8.04 5.71 -12.38
N SER A 68 7.85 4.56 -11.72
CA SER A 68 6.53 4.06 -11.36
C SER A 68 5.80 5.00 -10.40
N VAL A 69 6.50 5.53 -9.38
CA VAL A 69 5.92 6.51 -8.44
C VAL A 69 5.57 7.82 -9.15
N GLN A 70 6.36 8.28 -10.10
CA GLN A 70 6.05 9.48 -10.89
C GLN A 70 4.76 9.31 -11.70
N LYS A 71 4.58 8.16 -12.38
CA LYS A 71 3.34 7.83 -13.10
C LYS A 71 2.13 7.80 -12.16
N ALA A 72 2.26 7.11 -11.02
CA ALA A 72 1.22 7.05 -10.01
C ALA A 72 0.90 8.45 -9.45
N THR A 73 1.90 9.29 -9.19
CA THR A 73 1.75 10.67 -8.72
C THR A 73 0.93 11.52 -9.70
N ALA A 74 1.25 11.43 -10.97
CA ALA A 74 0.53 12.16 -12.03
C ALA A 74 -0.94 11.71 -12.10
N LEU A 75 -1.18 10.41 -12.08
CA LEU A 75 -2.52 9.83 -12.17
C LEU A 75 -3.35 10.14 -10.91
N ILE A 76 -2.78 10.02 -9.71
CA ILE A 76 -3.44 10.38 -8.45
C ILE A 76 -3.83 11.86 -8.43
N LYS A 77 -2.92 12.74 -8.85
CA LYS A 77 -3.22 14.19 -8.93
C LYS A 77 -4.34 14.47 -9.92
N GLN A 78 -4.27 13.86 -11.11
CA GLN A 78 -5.27 14.07 -12.17
C GLN A 78 -6.66 13.55 -11.78
N LYS A 79 -6.75 12.36 -11.18
CA LYS A 79 -8.04 11.67 -10.96
C LYS A 79 -8.66 12.00 -9.60
N PHE A 80 -7.85 12.15 -8.57
CA PHE A 80 -8.33 12.34 -7.21
C PHE A 80 -8.09 13.74 -6.66
N ASP A 81 -7.30 14.55 -7.36
CA ASP A 81 -6.87 15.90 -6.91
C ASP A 81 -6.18 15.83 -5.54
N VAL A 82 -5.28 14.88 -5.39
CA VAL A 82 -4.43 14.67 -4.21
C VAL A 82 -2.98 14.82 -4.62
N LYS A 83 -2.20 15.59 -3.85
CA LYS A 83 -0.76 15.77 -4.07
C LYS A 83 -0.02 14.62 -3.39
N VAL A 84 0.78 13.88 -4.13
CA VAL A 84 1.69 12.89 -3.55
C VAL A 84 2.92 13.58 -2.97
N LYS A 85 3.31 13.17 -1.76
CA LYS A 85 4.57 13.53 -1.10
C LYS A 85 5.46 12.30 -1.00
N HIS A 86 6.72 12.47 -1.30
CA HIS A 86 7.73 11.46 -0.97
C HIS A 86 7.96 11.45 0.55
N TYR A 87 7.90 10.26 1.15
CA TYR A 87 8.11 10.07 2.58
C TYR A 87 9.43 9.34 2.81
N GLY A 88 10.29 9.93 3.67
CA GLY A 88 11.64 9.42 3.88
C GLY A 88 12.69 10.10 2.97
N ASN A 89 13.95 9.97 3.35
CA ASN A 89 15.10 10.47 2.58
C ASN A 89 16.25 9.45 2.66
N PRO A 90 16.53 8.67 1.62
CA PRO A 90 15.80 8.63 0.33
C PRO A 90 14.39 8.00 0.48
N PHE A 91 13.45 8.37 -0.40
CA PHE A 91 12.10 7.80 -0.40
C PHE A 91 12.02 6.43 -1.09
N VAL A 92 13.01 6.08 -1.90
CA VAL A 92 13.21 4.73 -2.46
C VAL A 92 14.44 4.12 -1.80
N GLN A 93 14.27 3.00 -1.14
CA GLN A 93 15.32 2.31 -0.40
C GLN A 93 15.47 0.87 -0.90
N VAL A 94 16.71 0.46 -1.15
CA VAL A 94 17.06 -0.96 -1.29
C VAL A 94 17.53 -1.44 0.08
N ILE A 95 16.80 -2.36 0.69
CA ILE A 95 17.18 -2.89 1.99
C ILE A 95 18.30 -3.91 1.86
N LYS A 96 19.20 -3.94 2.86
CA LYS A 96 20.35 -4.88 2.88
C LYS A 96 20.02 -6.23 3.53
N GLU A 97 18.98 -6.25 4.38
CA GLU A 97 18.55 -7.47 5.04
C GLU A 97 17.92 -8.43 4.05
N GLN A 98 18.31 -9.69 4.10
CA GLN A 98 17.71 -10.74 3.28
C GLN A 98 16.24 -10.91 3.71
N ALA A 99 15.32 -10.70 2.76
CA ALA A 99 13.91 -10.92 3.00
C ALA A 99 13.62 -12.43 3.14
N PRO A 100 12.73 -12.83 4.05
CA PRO A 100 12.29 -14.22 4.13
C PRO A 100 11.56 -14.62 2.85
N ALA A 101 11.58 -15.92 2.52
CA ALA A 101 10.94 -16.43 1.31
C ALA A 101 9.44 -16.07 1.24
N SER A 102 8.77 -16.02 2.38
CA SER A 102 7.36 -15.62 2.51
C SER A 102 7.09 -14.14 2.18
N ALA A 103 8.11 -13.27 2.29
CA ALA A 103 8.01 -11.87 1.87
C ALA A 103 8.44 -11.66 0.41
N LEU A 104 9.31 -12.53 -0.12
CA LEU A 104 9.71 -12.49 -1.53
C LEU A 104 8.59 -13.02 -2.44
N GLY A 105 7.90 -14.09 -2.02
CA GLY A 105 6.77 -14.68 -2.73
C GLY A 105 5.52 -14.67 -1.84
N THR A 106 4.53 -13.86 -2.20
CA THR A 106 3.32 -13.66 -1.40
C THR A 106 2.08 -14.21 -2.09
N GLU A 107 1.12 -14.69 -1.30
CA GLU A 107 -0.20 -15.11 -1.78
C GLU A 107 -1.23 -14.01 -1.45
N CYS A 108 -1.80 -13.38 -2.49
CA CYS A 108 -2.76 -12.27 -2.38
C CYS A 108 -4.22 -12.77 -2.46
N SER A 109 -4.52 -13.86 -1.80
CA SER A 109 -5.88 -14.36 -1.64
C SER A 109 -6.44 -14.01 -0.26
N ALA A 110 -7.74 -14.24 -0.05
CA ALA A 110 -8.36 -14.03 1.26
C ALA A 110 -7.70 -14.88 2.36
N SER A 111 -7.22 -16.08 2.04
CA SER A 111 -6.44 -16.93 2.95
C SER A 111 -5.02 -16.41 3.14
N GLY A 112 -4.39 -15.90 2.08
CA GLY A 112 -3.04 -15.31 2.10
C GLY A 112 -2.94 -14.05 2.93
N TYR A 113 -4.05 -13.32 3.14
CA TYR A 113 -4.11 -12.17 4.02
C TYR A 113 -3.53 -12.46 5.41
N TRP A 114 -3.94 -13.58 6.02
CA TRP A 114 -3.45 -13.98 7.34
C TRP A 114 -1.95 -14.25 7.34
N ASP A 115 -1.42 -14.79 6.26
CA ASP A 115 0.00 -15.08 6.11
C ASP A 115 0.82 -13.80 5.94
N ILE A 116 0.31 -12.84 5.17
CA ILE A 116 0.97 -11.56 4.93
C ILE A 116 0.95 -10.69 6.19
N GLU A 117 -0.16 -10.63 6.95
CA GLU A 117 -0.28 -9.72 8.10
C GLU A 117 0.23 -10.32 9.41
N TYR A 118 0.05 -11.61 9.64
CA TYR A 118 0.23 -12.20 10.97
C TYR A 118 1.42 -13.14 11.10
N LYS A 119 1.99 -13.62 9.99
CA LYS A 119 3.17 -14.49 10.00
C LYS A 119 4.47 -13.72 9.78
N GLU A 120 5.49 -14.43 9.32
CA GLU A 120 6.85 -13.93 9.14
C GLU A 120 6.91 -12.75 8.16
N ALA A 121 6.20 -12.85 7.01
CA ALA A 121 6.12 -11.79 6.02
C ALA A 121 5.57 -10.49 6.61
N GLY A 122 4.46 -10.56 7.36
CA GLY A 122 3.86 -9.39 8.00
C GLY A 122 4.78 -8.75 9.04
N SER A 123 5.51 -9.55 9.80
CA SER A 123 6.51 -9.03 10.75
C SER A 123 7.66 -8.34 10.04
N PHE A 124 8.09 -8.86 8.89
CA PHE A 124 9.11 -8.27 8.05
C PHE A 124 8.63 -6.96 7.41
N PHE A 125 7.47 -6.94 6.78
CA PHE A 125 6.90 -5.72 6.19
C PHE A 125 6.67 -4.64 7.24
N ALA A 126 6.16 -4.99 8.42
CA ALA A 126 5.93 -4.04 9.51
C ALA A 126 7.21 -3.35 9.98
N LYS A 127 8.38 -4.00 9.89
CA LYS A 127 9.67 -3.42 10.27
C LYS A 127 10.05 -2.25 9.37
N TYR A 128 9.67 -2.29 8.10
CA TYR A 128 10.03 -1.31 7.08
C TYR A 128 8.87 -0.40 6.67
N THR A 129 7.66 -0.64 7.18
CA THR A 129 6.51 0.22 6.90
C THR A 129 6.71 1.59 7.54
N ALA A 130 6.66 2.64 6.74
CA ALA A 130 6.84 4.00 7.20
C ALA A 130 5.72 4.42 8.17
N GLY A 131 6.07 5.21 9.18
CA GLY A 131 5.13 5.69 10.21
C GLY A 131 4.92 4.73 11.38
N TRP A 132 5.48 3.52 11.35
CA TRP A 132 5.38 2.55 12.43
C TRP A 132 6.54 2.62 13.45
N ASN A 133 6.95 3.81 13.84
CA ASN A 133 8.03 3.99 14.84
C ASN A 133 7.53 3.89 16.29
N GLY A 134 6.59 2.98 16.57
CA GLY A 134 6.08 2.75 17.92
C GLY A 134 5.08 3.79 18.44
N ILE A 135 4.75 4.81 17.66
CA ILE A 135 3.74 5.80 18.00
C ILE A 135 2.45 5.45 17.23
N PRO A 136 1.42 4.92 17.91
CA PRO A 136 0.19 4.45 17.25
C PRO A 136 -0.69 5.57 16.69
N ILE A 137 -0.30 6.84 16.87
CA ILE A 137 -1.09 8.01 16.45
C ILE A 137 -0.20 8.95 15.64
N THR A 138 0.26 8.50 14.49
CA THR A 138 0.78 9.45 13.51
C THR A 138 -0.39 9.99 12.69
N VAL A 139 -0.53 11.30 12.68
CA VAL A 139 -1.57 12.03 11.91
C VAL A 139 -1.40 11.82 10.40
N THR A 140 -0.29 11.22 9.99
CA THR A 140 0.02 10.86 8.61
C THR A 140 0.33 9.38 8.51
N HIS A 141 -0.45 8.65 7.72
CA HIS A 141 -0.18 7.25 7.39
C HIS A 141 0.32 7.15 5.95
N PRO A 142 1.64 7.28 5.71
CA PRO A 142 2.18 7.06 4.38
C PRO A 142 1.96 5.62 3.94
N ILE A 143 1.79 5.41 2.65
CA ILE A 143 1.72 4.07 2.07
C ILE A 143 3.14 3.64 1.68
N THR A 144 3.56 2.49 2.20
CA THR A 144 4.84 1.88 1.82
C THR A 144 4.62 0.91 0.66
N VAL A 145 5.35 1.10 -0.42
CA VAL A 145 5.36 0.22 -1.59
C VAL A 145 6.50 -0.77 -1.43
N PHE A 146 6.21 -2.06 -1.26
CA PHE A 146 7.24 -3.11 -1.26
C PHE A 146 7.36 -3.72 -2.64
N VAL A 147 8.58 -3.71 -3.19
CA VAL A 147 8.89 -4.44 -4.41
C VAL A 147 9.28 -5.87 -4.04
N VAL A 148 8.41 -6.82 -4.39
CA VAL A 148 8.55 -8.26 -4.09
C VAL A 148 8.80 -9.05 -5.37
N LYS A 149 9.29 -10.29 -5.24
CA LYS A 149 9.65 -11.12 -6.40
C LYS A 149 8.42 -11.62 -7.16
N THR A 150 7.48 -12.21 -6.43
CA THR A 150 6.26 -12.80 -7.02
C THR A 150 5.05 -12.54 -6.13
N ILE A 151 3.91 -12.34 -6.77
CA ILE A 151 2.61 -12.27 -6.12
C ILE A 151 1.72 -13.30 -6.80
N LYS A 152 1.12 -14.20 -6.01
CA LYS A 152 0.15 -15.18 -6.48
C LYS A 152 -1.25 -14.84 -5.97
N ASN A 153 -2.26 -15.20 -6.72
CA ASN A 153 -3.64 -15.22 -6.24
C ASN A 153 -4.33 -16.44 -6.83
N ASN A 154 -4.62 -17.41 -5.97
CA ASN A 154 -5.17 -18.70 -6.36
C ASN A 154 -4.37 -19.36 -7.50
N GLY A 155 -3.03 -19.33 -7.39
CA GLY A 155 -2.09 -19.91 -8.35
C GLY A 155 -1.76 -19.05 -9.57
N ALA A 156 -2.52 -17.97 -9.84
CA ALA A 156 -2.22 -17.04 -10.94
C ALA A 156 -1.18 -16.00 -10.53
N ASP A 157 -0.33 -15.61 -11.47
CA ASP A 157 0.64 -14.51 -11.26
C ASP A 157 -0.04 -13.15 -11.33
N TRP A 158 0.20 -12.35 -10.29
CA TRP A 158 -0.30 -10.98 -10.19
C TRP A 158 0.83 -9.96 -10.20
N ARG A 159 0.53 -8.73 -10.65
CA ARG A 159 1.50 -7.64 -10.74
C ARG A 159 1.55 -6.77 -9.51
N GLY A 160 0.46 -6.71 -8.77
CA GLY A 160 0.32 -5.93 -7.54
C GLY A 160 -0.66 -6.58 -6.58
N CYS A 161 -0.58 -6.19 -5.32
CA CYS A 161 -1.49 -6.62 -4.27
C CYS A 161 -1.59 -5.55 -3.20
N SER A 162 -2.82 -5.19 -2.87
CA SER A 162 -3.14 -4.46 -1.65
C SER A 162 -4.03 -5.33 -0.78
N VAL A 163 -3.69 -5.45 0.48
CA VAL A 163 -4.50 -6.20 1.46
C VAL A 163 -5.69 -5.36 1.94
N GLY A 164 -5.98 -4.27 1.22
CA GLY A 164 -7.16 -3.45 1.41
C GLY A 164 -6.97 -2.28 2.37
N MET A 165 -8.08 -1.68 2.78
CA MET A 165 -8.14 -0.40 3.50
C MET A 165 -7.53 -0.40 4.91
N LEU A 166 -7.15 -1.54 5.44
CA LEU A 166 -6.56 -1.66 6.77
C LEU A 166 -5.03 -1.73 6.76
N THR A 167 -4.41 -1.78 5.57
CA THR A 167 -2.95 -1.85 5.46
C THR A 167 -2.33 -0.50 5.14
N ASP A 168 -1.10 -0.31 5.58
CA ASP A 168 -0.27 0.87 5.31
C ASP A 168 0.78 0.58 4.23
N TYR A 169 0.61 -0.51 3.49
CA TYR A 169 1.52 -0.88 2.42
C TYR A 169 0.82 -1.63 1.28
N VAL A 170 1.47 -1.60 0.14
CA VAL A 170 1.13 -2.37 -1.05
C VAL A 170 2.33 -3.18 -1.51
N LEU A 171 2.07 -4.31 -2.14
CA LEU A 171 3.08 -5.15 -2.76
C LEU A 171 3.02 -4.97 -4.27
N ILE A 172 4.17 -4.91 -4.92
CA ILE A 172 4.26 -4.79 -6.37
C ILE A 172 5.43 -5.63 -6.89
N THR A 173 5.25 -6.30 -8.03
CA THR A 173 6.33 -7.01 -8.70
C THR A 173 7.13 -6.08 -9.62
N PRO A 174 8.34 -6.44 -10.06
CA PRO A 174 9.06 -5.67 -11.08
C PRO A 174 8.25 -5.43 -12.36
N THR A 175 7.46 -6.41 -12.81
CA THR A 175 6.54 -6.24 -13.94
C THR A 175 5.41 -5.26 -13.62
N GLY A 176 4.94 -5.22 -12.38
CA GLY A 176 3.95 -4.26 -11.92
C GLY A 176 4.46 -2.82 -11.87
N LEU A 177 5.76 -2.61 -11.55
CA LEU A 177 6.38 -1.28 -11.62
C LEU A 177 6.36 -0.68 -13.02
N ASN A 178 6.47 -1.53 -14.05
CA ASN A 178 6.46 -1.10 -15.45
C ASN A 178 5.05 -0.87 -16.02
N ASP A 179 4.02 -1.26 -15.30
CA ASP A 179 2.61 -1.03 -15.67
C ASP A 179 2.15 0.36 -15.23
N ASP A 180 1.54 1.12 -16.12
CA ASP A 180 1.19 2.53 -15.89
C ASP A 180 0.09 2.75 -14.84
N THR A 181 -0.68 1.72 -14.52
CA THR A 181 -1.87 1.82 -13.67
C THR A 181 -1.79 0.98 -12.39
N THR A 182 -0.96 -0.07 -12.39
CA THR A 182 -0.95 -1.06 -11.30
C THR A 182 -0.64 -0.42 -9.95
N LEU A 183 0.41 0.40 -9.83
CA LEU A 183 0.74 1.04 -8.56
C LEU A 183 -0.40 1.95 -8.06
N THR A 184 -1.02 2.72 -8.95
CA THR A 184 -2.15 3.58 -8.58
C THR A 184 -3.38 2.78 -8.16
N HIS A 185 -3.64 1.66 -8.81
CA HIS A 185 -4.72 0.73 -8.48
C HIS A 185 -4.56 0.16 -7.06
N GLU A 186 -3.37 -0.34 -6.72
CA GLU A 186 -3.09 -0.89 -5.39
C GLU A 186 -3.16 0.18 -4.30
N ILE A 187 -2.62 1.37 -4.54
CA ILE A 187 -2.76 2.52 -3.63
C ILE A 187 -4.23 2.88 -3.43
N ALA A 188 -5.03 2.82 -4.48
CA ALA A 188 -6.45 3.14 -4.39
C ALA A 188 -7.23 2.13 -3.53
N HIS A 189 -6.82 0.87 -3.48
CA HIS A 189 -7.36 -0.11 -2.52
C HIS A 189 -7.07 0.28 -1.07
N CYS A 190 -5.84 0.70 -0.75
CA CYS A 190 -5.52 1.25 0.58
C CYS A 190 -6.38 2.50 0.89
N CYS A 191 -6.78 3.22 -0.14
CA CYS A 191 -7.66 4.40 -0.04
C CYS A 191 -9.15 4.05 -0.24
N HIS A 192 -9.58 2.87 0.19
CA HIS A 192 -10.98 2.41 0.30
C HIS A 192 -11.68 2.10 -1.02
N LEU A 193 -10.98 2.06 -2.16
CA LEU A 193 -11.64 1.73 -3.41
C LEU A 193 -11.72 0.22 -3.63
N LEU A 194 -12.88 -0.25 -4.00
CA LEU A 194 -13.15 -1.64 -4.37
C LEU A 194 -13.13 -1.81 -5.89
N HIS A 195 -12.95 -3.05 -6.34
CA HIS A 195 -13.02 -3.40 -7.75
C HIS A 195 -14.32 -2.95 -8.42
N ARG A 196 -14.24 -2.72 -9.72
CA ARG A 196 -15.37 -2.41 -10.60
C ARG A 196 -15.31 -3.28 -11.85
N ASP A 197 -16.49 -3.64 -12.37
CA ASP A 197 -16.59 -4.48 -13.58
C ASP A 197 -16.38 -3.70 -14.89
N THR A 198 -16.33 -2.36 -14.80
CA THR A 198 -16.16 -1.49 -15.97
C THR A 198 -14.69 -1.39 -16.37
N LYS A 199 -14.32 -1.92 -17.53
CA LYS A 199 -12.94 -1.98 -18.04
C LYS A 199 -12.26 -0.61 -18.16
N SER A 200 -12.98 0.46 -18.46
CA SER A 200 -12.42 1.82 -18.52
C SER A 200 -12.08 2.40 -17.14
N ASN A 201 -12.55 1.76 -16.04
CA ASN A 201 -12.32 2.25 -14.68
C ASN A 201 -10.94 1.82 -14.17
N LEU A 202 -10.28 2.71 -13.40
CA LEU A 202 -9.01 2.43 -12.73
C LEU A 202 -9.08 1.20 -11.80
N MET A 203 -10.26 0.95 -11.21
CA MET A 203 -10.49 -0.18 -10.30
C MET A 203 -11.00 -1.45 -11.00
N TYR A 204 -10.89 -1.55 -12.32
CA TYR A 204 -11.12 -2.81 -13.01
C TYR A 204 -10.03 -3.81 -12.64
N HIS A 205 -10.39 -5.06 -12.36
CA HIS A 205 -9.45 -6.08 -11.88
C HIS A 205 -8.43 -6.55 -12.93
N GLY A 206 -8.74 -6.40 -14.23
CA GLY A 206 -7.84 -6.81 -15.32
C GLY A 206 -6.66 -5.85 -15.53
N PHE A 207 -5.60 -6.34 -16.17
CA PHE A 207 -4.40 -5.54 -16.45
C PHE A 207 -4.59 -4.50 -17.57
N ASP A 208 -5.62 -4.67 -18.39
CA ASP A 208 -6.00 -3.76 -19.47
C ASP A 208 -7.02 -2.70 -19.01
N ARG A 209 -6.97 -2.35 -17.74
CA ARG A 209 -7.84 -1.35 -17.11
C ARG A 209 -7.59 0.05 -17.66
N GLY A 210 -8.67 0.83 -17.71
CA GLY A 210 -8.58 2.26 -18.01
C GLY A 210 -8.18 3.08 -16.78
N THR A 211 -8.35 4.39 -16.88
CA THR A 211 -8.02 5.35 -15.83
C THR A 211 -9.19 6.18 -15.35
N SER A 212 -10.43 5.87 -15.79
CA SER A 212 -11.60 6.62 -15.33
C SER A 212 -11.90 6.34 -13.86
N VAL A 213 -12.42 7.35 -13.18
CA VAL A 213 -12.92 7.26 -11.81
C VAL A 213 -14.25 7.99 -11.68
N THR A 214 -15.13 7.53 -10.82
CA THR A 214 -16.40 8.20 -10.53
C THR A 214 -16.20 9.29 -9.46
N GLY A 215 -17.14 10.24 -9.36
CA GLY A 215 -17.14 11.23 -8.27
C GLY A 215 -17.17 10.59 -6.88
N TRP A 216 -17.89 9.48 -6.74
CA TRP A 216 -17.95 8.69 -5.50
C TRP A 216 -16.59 8.07 -5.14
N GLN A 217 -15.88 7.47 -6.12
CA GLN A 217 -14.52 6.97 -5.91
C GLN A 217 -13.56 8.09 -5.53
N LYS A 218 -13.65 9.25 -6.17
CA LYS A 218 -12.85 10.43 -5.81
C LYS A 218 -13.10 10.85 -4.36
N TRP A 219 -14.34 10.88 -3.92
CA TRP A 219 -14.69 11.23 -2.55
C TRP A 219 -14.13 10.19 -1.55
N TRP A 220 -14.33 8.89 -1.78
CA TRP A 220 -13.82 7.82 -0.92
C TRP A 220 -12.30 7.85 -0.80
N PHE A 221 -11.58 7.98 -1.92
CA PHE A 221 -10.14 8.12 -1.92
C PHE A 221 -9.68 9.28 -1.04
N ARG A 222 -10.33 10.43 -1.15
CA ARG A 222 -9.99 11.66 -0.42
C ARG A 222 -10.34 11.62 1.07
N THR A 223 -11.21 10.71 1.51
CA THR A 223 -11.57 10.52 2.93
C THR A 223 -10.73 9.44 3.61
N SER A 224 -9.82 8.79 2.89
CA SER A 224 -8.93 7.79 3.46
C SER A 224 -8.01 8.39 4.53
N ARG A 225 -7.65 7.57 5.51
CA ARG A 225 -6.66 7.91 6.54
C ARG A 225 -5.27 8.22 5.98
N HIS A 226 -4.95 7.74 4.77
CA HIS A 226 -3.71 8.02 4.06
C HIS A 226 -3.70 9.40 3.38
N VAL A 227 -4.87 10.04 3.26
CA VAL A 227 -5.06 11.30 2.53
C VAL A 227 -5.43 12.41 3.48
N ASN A 228 -4.51 13.27 3.81
CA ASN A 228 -4.61 14.30 4.83
C ASN A 228 -4.21 15.69 4.31
N PHE A 229 -4.24 16.71 5.17
CA PHE A 229 -3.95 18.11 4.81
C PHE A 229 -2.50 18.55 5.10
N TRP A 230 -1.70 17.76 5.82
CA TRP A 230 -0.31 18.06 6.24
C TRP A 230 0.78 17.33 5.47
#